data_7f61a9127e4d6066dedd7eeafffdbb87
#
_entry.id   7f61a9127e4d6066dedd7eeafffdbb87
#
_cell.length_a   1.000
_cell.length_b   1.000
_cell.length_c   1.000
_cell.angle_alpha   90.00
_cell.angle_beta   90.00
_cell.angle_gamma   90.00
#
_symmetry.space_group_name_H-M   'P 1'
#
loop_
_entity.id
_entity.type
_entity.pdbx_description
1 polymer ?
#
loop_
_entity_poly.entity_id
_entity_poly.type
_entity_poly.pdbx_seq_one_letter_code
_entity_poly.pdbx_strand_id
1 'polypeptide(L)'
;MKFTILLEILFDLLAKRKVTASYFAEKHEFSVRTVYRYIDQLSLCVPVYIKRGRNGGICISDNYKLPVGFMTKEEYESAIDALETMYSQLPDERYLAAKRKLSAQIKTEIRDTSIAGEVGTIIVDGGTWGDTKAFSDKLKLFAESIEEKIVLEIEYNARQGEKSMRKIEPHTLVCKQAVWYLYAFCHKQRAFRLFRLGRVASVVKTDARFTRRAFKREDIPLNFFYKDTETVEAKFAVSKEAFADAQDWLGQENLRSVGGEWFAEVTLPNDDALVKQILSLGAGVTVLSPLSLREKVSQAAKKIADAYAK
;
A
#
# COMPACT_ATOMS: atom_id res chain seq x y z
N MET A 1 32.97 -9.40 -5.97
CA MET A 1 32.36 -10.74 -5.93
C MET A 1 32.47 -11.42 -4.58
N LYS A 2 33.66 -11.64 -3.98
CA LYS A 2 33.78 -12.34 -2.68
C LYS A 2 33.19 -11.58 -1.47
N PHE A 3 33.39 -10.28 -1.43
CA PHE A 3 32.87 -9.39 -0.38
C PHE A 3 31.33 -9.28 -0.42
N THR A 4 30.75 -9.18 -1.60
CA THR A 4 29.30 -9.14 -1.82
C THR A 4 28.61 -10.37 -1.23
N ILE A 5 29.19 -11.56 -1.45
CA ILE A 5 28.66 -12.83 -0.93
C ILE A 5 28.71 -12.87 0.60
N LEU A 6 29.79 -12.37 1.22
CA LEU A 6 29.92 -12.28 2.68
C LEU A 6 28.83 -11.38 3.28
N LEU A 7 28.55 -10.25 2.62
CA LEU A 7 27.45 -9.35 3.04
C LEU A 7 26.08 -9.98 2.88
N GLU A 8 25.80 -10.67 1.77
CA GLU A 8 24.52 -11.36 1.59
C GLU A 8 24.30 -12.46 2.63
N ILE A 9 25.34 -13.24 2.94
CA ILE A 9 25.28 -14.23 4.03
C ILE A 9 24.99 -13.55 5.36
N LEU A 10 25.66 -12.43 5.65
CA LEU A 10 25.44 -11.65 6.86
C LEU A 10 24.00 -11.14 6.97
N PHE A 11 23.46 -10.54 5.90
CA PHE A 11 22.10 -10.04 5.88
C PHE A 11 21.05 -11.15 6.04
N ASP A 12 21.24 -12.31 5.41
CA ASP A 12 20.38 -13.46 5.62
C ASP A 12 20.41 -13.94 7.07
N LEU A 13 21.58 -13.99 7.70
CA LEU A 13 21.72 -14.37 9.11
C LEU A 13 21.08 -13.34 10.05
N LEU A 14 21.19 -12.06 9.75
CA LEU A 14 20.53 -11.01 10.52
C LEU A 14 19.00 -11.09 10.43
N ALA A 15 18.47 -11.38 9.24
CA ALA A 15 17.04 -11.49 9.00
C ALA A 15 16.43 -12.75 9.63
N LYS A 16 17.10 -13.89 9.46
CA LYS A 16 16.55 -15.22 9.84
C LYS A 16 17.08 -15.76 11.16
N ARG A 17 18.13 -15.13 11.71
CA ARG A 17 18.88 -15.52 12.93
C ARG A 17 19.54 -16.89 12.89
N LYS A 18 19.00 -17.82 12.12
CA LYS A 18 19.55 -19.17 11.90
C LYS A 18 19.26 -19.64 10.48
N VAL A 19 20.28 -20.12 9.78
CA VAL A 19 20.20 -20.59 8.39
C VAL A 19 21.02 -21.87 8.24
N THR A 20 20.59 -22.81 7.40
CA THR A 20 21.37 -24.04 7.13
C THR A 20 22.48 -23.78 6.11
N ALA A 21 23.56 -24.54 6.17
CA ALA A 21 24.63 -24.47 5.17
C ALA A 21 24.12 -24.86 3.76
N SER A 22 23.15 -25.77 3.69
CA SER A 22 22.52 -26.16 2.40
C SER A 22 21.77 -24.99 1.76
N TYR A 23 21.05 -24.19 2.53
CA TYR A 23 20.39 -22.98 1.99
C TYR A 23 21.37 -22.02 1.31
N PHE A 24 22.53 -21.76 1.94
CA PHE A 24 23.55 -20.89 1.33
C PHE A 24 24.22 -21.54 0.14
N ALA A 25 24.41 -22.87 0.19
CA ALA A 25 24.97 -23.64 -0.91
C ALA A 25 24.09 -23.56 -2.17
N GLU A 26 22.76 -23.70 -1.99
CA GLU A 26 21.78 -23.58 -3.08
C GLU A 26 21.66 -22.15 -3.59
N LYS A 27 21.52 -21.16 -2.67
CA LYS A 27 21.33 -19.75 -3.03
C LYS A 27 22.49 -19.17 -3.85
N HIS A 28 23.72 -19.59 -3.52
CA HIS A 28 24.94 -19.02 -4.14
C HIS A 28 25.64 -20.00 -5.10
N GLU A 29 25.03 -21.18 -5.35
CA GLU A 29 25.60 -22.23 -6.21
C GLU A 29 27.00 -22.68 -5.77
N PHE A 30 27.21 -22.82 -4.44
CA PHE A 30 28.46 -23.23 -3.85
C PHE A 30 28.40 -24.62 -3.20
N SER A 31 29.58 -25.23 -3.03
CA SER A 31 29.67 -26.41 -2.15
C SER A 31 29.47 -26.00 -0.68
N VAL A 32 28.88 -26.89 0.12
CA VAL A 32 28.74 -26.70 1.59
C VAL A 32 30.09 -26.39 2.25
N ARG A 33 31.19 -26.97 1.75
CA ARG A 33 32.55 -26.68 2.20
C ARG A 33 32.95 -25.22 1.93
N THR A 34 32.55 -24.68 0.81
CA THR A 34 32.77 -23.25 0.46
C THR A 34 31.96 -22.34 1.37
N VAL A 35 30.73 -22.69 1.70
CA VAL A 35 29.91 -21.96 2.65
C VAL A 35 30.61 -21.86 4.00
N TYR A 36 31.08 -22.99 4.58
CA TYR A 36 31.77 -22.96 5.86
C TYR A 36 33.03 -22.09 5.82
N ARG A 37 33.78 -22.10 4.72
CA ARG A 37 34.93 -21.19 4.56
C ARG A 37 34.54 -19.71 4.60
N TYR A 38 33.39 -19.34 4.03
CA TYR A 38 32.85 -17.99 4.16
C TYR A 38 32.39 -17.67 5.58
N ILE A 39 31.76 -18.63 6.24
CA ILE A 39 31.37 -18.48 7.66
C ILE A 39 32.57 -18.30 8.57
N ASP A 40 33.65 -19.06 8.37
CA ASP A 40 34.89 -18.88 9.12
C ASP A 40 35.49 -17.48 8.94
N GLN A 41 35.44 -16.94 7.70
CA GLN A 41 35.87 -15.56 7.44
C GLN A 41 34.97 -14.54 8.10
N LEU A 42 33.65 -14.74 8.04
CA LEU A 42 32.68 -13.85 8.66
C LEU A 42 32.79 -13.86 10.19
N SER A 43 33.09 -15.01 10.79
CA SER A 43 33.22 -15.16 12.23
C SER A 43 34.39 -14.37 12.86
N LEU A 44 35.34 -13.93 12.04
CA LEU A 44 36.44 -13.06 12.48
C LEU A 44 35.96 -11.65 12.88
N CYS A 45 34.85 -11.18 12.29
CA CYS A 45 34.35 -9.82 12.47
C CYS A 45 32.94 -9.76 13.07
N VAL A 46 32.20 -10.90 13.01
CA VAL A 46 30.79 -10.98 13.40
C VAL A 46 30.57 -12.19 14.29
N PRO A 47 29.79 -12.09 15.36
CA PRO A 47 29.55 -13.19 16.29
C PRO A 47 28.63 -14.27 15.67
N VAL A 48 29.14 -14.96 14.67
CA VAL A 48 28.50 -16.11 14.01
C VAL A 48 29.03 -17.40 14.62
N TYR A 49 28.12 -18.35 14.88
CA TYR A 49 28.45 -19.64 15.46
C TYR A 49 27.64 -20.79 14.84
N ILE A 50 28.14 -22.01 14.92
CA ILE A 50 27.49 -23.19 14.37
C ILE A 50 26.81 -23.97 15.49
N LYS A 51 25.49 -24.11 15.42
CA LYS A 51 24.73 -24.99 16.30
C LYS A 51 24.64 -26.39 15.66
N ARG A 52 25.12 -27.41 16.35
CA ARG A 52 25.09 -28.82 15.89
C ARG A 52 23.76 -29.49 16.26
N GLY A 53 23.41 -30.55 15.54
CA GLY A 53 22.24 -31.42 15.83
C GLY A 53 21.12 -31.31 14.78
N ARG A 54 20.02 -32.08 15.00
CA ARG A 54 18.89 -32.20 14.06
C ARG A 54 18.24 -30.84 13.69
N ASN A 55 18.27 -29.88 14.62
CA ASN A 55 17.82 -28.50 14.44
C ASN A 55 18.99 -27.51 14.40
N GLY A 56 20.15 -27.97 13.96
CA GLY A 56 21.37 -27.15 13.85
C GLY A 56 21.32 -26.17 12.70
N GLY A 57 22.39 -25.39 12.58
CA GLY A 57 22.56 -24.41 11.52
C GLY A 57 23.61 -23.37 11.89
N ILE A 58 23.84 -22.47 10.98
CA ILE A 58 24.67 -21.29 11.16
C ILE A 58 23.81 -20.23 11.82
N CYS A 59 24.25 -19.72 12.96
CA CYS A 59 23.51 -18.76 13.78
C CYS A 59 24.34 -17.48 13.98
N ILE A 60 23.63 -16.37 14.16
CA ILE A 60 24.23 -15.09 14.61
C ILE A 60 23.68 -14.78 16.02
N SER A 61 24.49 -14.12 16.86
CA SER A 61 24.05 -13.73 18.19
C SER A 61 22.82 -12.84 18.16
N ASP A 62 21.84 -13.12 19.01
CA ASP A 62 20.55 -12.39 19.04
C ASP A 62 20.71 -10.89 19.34
N ASN A 63 21.74 -10.55 20.10
CA ASN A 63 22.04 -9.16 20.49
C ASN A 63 22.89 -8.41 19.45
N TYR A 64 23.37 -9.10 18.41
CA TYR A 64 24.20 -8.45 17.39
C TYR A 64 23.34 -7.59 16.46
N LYS A 65 23.74 -6.33 16.35
CA LYS A 65 23.18 -5.35 15.39
C LYS A 65 24.32 -4.83 14.53
N LEU A 66 24.04 -4.60 13.26
CA LEU A 66 25.00 -3.94 12.37
C LEU A 66 25.38 -2.55 12.95
N PRO A 67 26.66 -2.19 12.90
CA PRO A 67 27.05 -0.81 13.16
C PRO A 67 26.28 0.15 12.25
N VAL A 68 25.91 1.31 12.75
CA VAL A 68 25.33 2.39 11.95
C VAL A 68 26.37 2.83 10.92
N GLY A 69 26.03 2.82 9.62
CA GLY A 69 26.98 3.15 8.54
C GLY A 69 27.02 2.12 7.39
N PHE A 70 26.18 1.11 7.42
CA PHE A 70 26.07 0.11 6.33
C PHE A 70 25.19 0.54 5.16
N MET A 71 24.48 1.66 5.28
CA MET A 71 23.66 2.21 4.20
C MET A 71 24.49 3.17 3.35
N THR A 72 24.30 3.13 2.03
CA THR A 72 24.84 4.16 1.15
C THR A 72 24.08 5.48 1.32
N LYS A 73 24.62 6.57 0.78
CA LYS A 73 23.95 7.86 0.79
C LYS A 73 22.56 7.77 0.13
N GLU A 74 22.48 7.11 -1.01
CA GLU A 74 21.25 6.92 -1.79
C GLU A 74 20.21 6.09 -1.02
N GLU A 75 20.65 5.11 -0.22
CA GLU A 75 19.75 4.31 0.62
C GLU A 75 19.22 5.15 1.79
N TYR A 76 20.04 6.01 2.40
CA TYR A 76 19.58 6.96 3.42
C TYR A 76 18.57 7.95 2.85
N GLU A 77 18.86 8.55 1.70
CA GLU A 77 17.96 9.49 1.01
C GLU A 77 16.63 8.84 0.69
N SER A 78 16.63 7.65 0.12
CA SER A 78 15.42 6.89 -0.17
C SER A 78 14.60 6.57 1.09
N ALA A 79 15.26 6.24 2.21
CA ALA A 79 14.58 5.99 3.47
C ALA A 79 13.98 7.28 4.07
N ILE A 80 14.67 8.41 3.94
CA ILE A 80 14.19 9.72 4.37
C ILE A 80 12.95 10.14 3.56
N ASP A 81 12.98 9.99 2.23
CA ASP A 81 11.86 10.30 1.34
C ASP A 81 10.64 9.44 1.66
N ALA A 82 10.85 8.14 1.93
CA ALA A 82 9.77 7.24 2.34
C ALA A 82 9.15 7.66 3.69
N LEU A 83 9.96 8.06 4.67
CA LEU A 83 9.46 8.56 5.96
C LEU A 83 8.71 9.89 5.82
N GLU A 84 9.16 10.78 4.95
CA GLU A 84 8.49 12.04 4.65
C GLU A 84 7.14 11.80 3.99
N THR A 85 7.11 10.92 2.99
CA THR A 85 5.88 10.47 2.33
C THR A 85 4.90 9.88 3.35
N MET A 86 5.36 9.01 4.25
CA MET A 86 4.48 8.47 5.29
C MET A 86 4.02 9.52 6.27
N TYR A 87 4.88 10.46 6.67
CA TYR A 87 4.52 11.55 7.57
C TYR A 87 3.48 12.50 6.96
N SER A 88 3.56 12.78 5.65
CA SER A 88 2.56 13.61 4.96
C SER A 88 1.16 12.97 4.95
N GLN A 89 1.09 11.63 4.89
CA GLN A 89 -0.16 10.88 4.90
C GLN A 89 -0.70 10.62 6.31
N LEU A 90 0.18 10.31 7.24
CA LEU A 90 -0.11 10.01 8.63
C LEU A 90 0.90 10.79 9.49
N PRO A 91 0.57 12.00 9.97
CA PRO A 91 1.42 12.79 10.83
C PRO A 91 1.66 12.11 12.18
N ASP A 92 2.71 11.30 12.24
CA ASP A 92 3.17 10.59 13.43
C ASP A 92 4.60 11.03 13.75
N GLU A 93 4.81 11.53 14.96
CA GLU A 93 6.11 12.02 15.44
C GLU A 93 7.22 10.97 15.34
N ARG A 94 6.88 9.68 15.31
CA ARG A 94 7.85 8.59 15.12
C ARG A 94 8.53 8.66 13.76
N TYR A 95 7.80 8.98 12.69
CA TYR A 95 8.36 9.16 11.35
C TYR A 95 9.28 10.37 11.30
N LEU A 96 8.86 11.48 11.92
CA LEU A 96 9.67 12.69 11.99
C LEU A 96 10.95 12.48 12.82
N ALA A 97 10.87 11.80 13.94
CA ALA A 97 12.01 11.45 14.77
C ALA A 97 13.00 10.52 14.06
N ALA A 98 12.49 9.51 13.32
CA ALA A 98 13.31 8.63 12.51
C ALA A 98 14.00 9.40 11.37
N LYS A 99 13.25 10.26 10.64
CA LYS A 99 13.80 11.14 9.60
C LYS A 99 14.95 11.98 10.13
N ARG A 100 14.76 12.67 11.27
CA ARG A 100 15.81 13.50 11.89
C ARG A 100 17.09 12.70 12.21
N LYS A 101 16.93 11.47 12.73
CA LYS A 101 18.06 10.59 13.06
C LYS A 101 18.81 10.14 11.79
N LEU A 102 18.10 9.74 10.74
CA LEU A 102 18.73 9.35 9.47
C LEU A 102 19.41 10.54 8.79
N SER A 103 18.77 11.70 8.74
CA SER A 103 19.36 12.91 8.16
C SER A 103 20.63 13.34 8.90
N ALA A 104 20.71 13.12 10.21
CA ALA A 104 21.92 13.42 10.98
C ALA A 104 23.11 12.51 10.60
N GLN A 105 22.87 11.27 10.15
CA GLN A 105 23.92 10.36 9.67
C GLN A 105 24.57 10.87 8.38
N ILE A 106 23.77 11.35 7.44
CA ILE A 106 24.28 11.90 6.15
C ILE A 106 25.14 13.15 6.39
N LYS A 107 24.72 14.04 7.30
CA LYS A 107 25.46 15.30 7.59
C LYS A 107 26.83 15.09 8.20
N THR A 108 27.10 13.93 8.77
CA THR A 108 28.42 13.62 9.36
C THR A 108 29.47 13.33 8.29
N GLU A 109 29.06 12.89 7.10
CA GLU A 109 29.97 12.56 5.99
C GLU A 109 30.16 13.70 4.98
N ILE A 110 29.25 14.67 4.93
CA ILE A 110 29.29 15.77 3.96
C ILE A 110 29.20 17.12 4.69
N ARG A 111 30.35 17.77 4.87
CA ARG A 111 30.48 19.14 5.42
C ARG A 111 30.11 20.23 4.41
N ASP A 112 29.28 19.98 3.43
CA ASP A 112 28.85 21.03 2.49
C ASP A 112 27.37 20.94 2.11
N THR A 113 26.71 22.06 2.39
CA THR A 113 25.59 22.73 1.73
C THR A 113 24.21 22.05 1.63
N SER A 114 23.25 22.73 2.25
CA SER A 114 21.87 22.96 1.76
C SER A 114 20.92 21.79 1.53
N ILE A 115 20.79 20.83 2.46
CA ILE A 115 19.63 19.90 2.43
C ILE A 115 18.46 20.43 3.28
N ALA A 116 18.55 21.64 3.78
CA ALA A 116 17.43 22.30 4.45
C ALA A 116 16.59 23.01 3.38
N GLY A 117 15.61 22.31 2.79
CA GLY A 117 14.63 22.91 1.89
C GLY A 117 14.48 22.27 0.50
N GLU A 118 15.25 21.26 0.16
CA GLU A 118 14.98 20.52 -1.08
C GLU A 118 13.76 19.60 -0.90
N VAL A 119 12.78 19.81 -1.77
CA VAL A 119 11.61 18.95 -1.88
C VAL A 119 12.09 17.58 -2.39
N GLY A 120 11.73 16.50 -1.71
CA GLY A 120 12.08 15.13 -2.13
C GLY A 120 11.67 14.86 -3.58
N THR A 121 12.35 13.91 -4.20
CA THR A 121 12.12 13.53 -5.61
C THR A 121 10.69 13.07 -5.88
N ILE A 122 9.99 12.57 -4.85
CA ILE A 122 8.63 12.06 -4.93
C ILE A 122 7.78 12.74 -3.85
N ILE A 123 6.70 13.39 -4.28
CA ILE A 123 5.67 13.93 -3.40
C ILE A 123 4.43 13.06 -3.57
N VAL A 124 3.92 12.51 -2.47
CA VAL A 124 2.63 11.82 -2.46
C VAL A 124 1.64 12.67 -1.68
N ASP A 125 0.74 13.31 -2.39
CA ASP A 125 -0.40 14.01 -1.79
C ASP A 125 -1.61 13.09 -1.77
N GLY A 126 -1.90 12.51 -0.61
CA GLY A 126 -3.09 11.69 -0.35
C GLY A 126 -4.21 12.48 0.31
N GLY A 127 -4.12 13.80 0.31
CA GLY A 127 -5.11 14.71 0.86
C GLY A 127 -6.49 14.51 0.21
N THR A 128 -7.54 14.78 0.98
CA THR A 128 -8.91 14.88 0.45
C THR A 128 -9.19 16.33 0.08
N TRP A 129 -10.11 16.56 -0.85
CA TRP A 129 -10.59 17.90 -1.19
C TRP A 129 -11.32 18.62 -0.03
N GLY A 130 -11.45 17.95 1.13
CA GLY A 130 -12.11 18.47 2.33
C GLY A 130 -11.12 18.88 3.42
N ASP A 131 -11.61 18.90 4.68
CA ASP A 131 -10.79 19.21 5.86
C ASP A 131 -9.72 18.12 6.08
N THR A 132 -8.51 18.43 5.64
CA THR A 132 -7.35 17.55 5.73
C THR A 132 -6.94 17.29 7.19
N LYS A 133 -7.15 18.27 8.09
CA LYS A 133 -6.81 18.14 9.50
C LYS A 133 -7.73 17.14 10.19
N ALA A 134 -9.05 17.29 10.04
CA ALA A 134 -10.02 16.36 10.63
C ALA A 134 -9.82 14.93 10.11
N PHE A 135 -9.43 14.77 8.84
CA PHE A 135 -9.13 13.47 8.28
C PHE A 135 -7.85 12.86 8.86
N SER A 136 -6.81 13.66 9.02
CA SER A 136 -5.53 13.26 9.64
C SER A 136 -5.72 12.86 11.11
N ASP A 137 -6.48 13.64 11.89
CA ASP A 137 -6.80 13.32 13.29
C ASP A 137 -7.57 12.00 13.39
N LYS A 138 -8.48 11.74 12.45
CA LYS A 138 -9.19 10.47 12.36
C LYS A 138 -8.25 9.29 12.04
N LEU A 139 -7.32 9.45 11.10
CA LEU A 139 -6.30 8.45 10.78
C LEU A 139 -5.45 8.11 12.01
N LYS A 140 -4.99 9.15 12.72
CA LYS A 140 -4.20 9.01 13.94
C LYS A 140 -4.96 8.24 15.01
N LEU A 141 -6.23 8.58 15.24
CA LEU A 141 -7.09 7.88 16.21
C LEU A 141 -7.21 6.39 15.87
N PHE A 142 -7.38 6.03 14.58
CA PHE A 142 -7.45 4.63 14.16
C PHE A 142 -6.10 3.93 14.36
N ALA A 143 -4.97 4.56 14.01
CA ALA A 143 -3.64 4.00 14.19
C ALA A 143 -3.36 3.70 15.67
N GLU A 144 -3.62 4.65 16.56
CA GLU A 144 -3.51 4.48 18.01
C GLU A 144 -4.39 3.33 18.52
N SER A 145 -5.66 3.29 18.08
CA SER A 145 -6.60 2.25 18.52
C SER A 145 -6.20 0.84 18.07
N ILE A 146 -5.52 0.71 16.92
CA ILE A 146 -4.93 -0.56 16.46
C ILE A 146 -3.79 -0.99 17.39
N GLU A 147 -2.90 -0.07 17.75
CA GLU A 147 -1.75 -0.34 18.62
C GLU A 147 -2.20 -0.69 20.05
N GLU A 148 -3.12 0.10 20.59
CA GLU A 148 -3.67 -0.06 21.95
C GLU A 148 -4.70 -1.19 22.04
N LYS A 149 -5.13 -1.75 20.89
CA LYS A 149 -6.13 -2.81 20.77
C LYS A 149 -7.47 -2.41 21.39
N ILE A 150 -7.90 -1.18 21.15
CA ILE A 150 -9.15 -0.62 21.65
C ILE A 150 -10.28 -0.87 20.66
N VAL A 151 -11.41 -1.36 21.17
CA VAL A 151 -12.65 -1.50 20.40
C VAL A 151 -13.24 -0.12 20.15
N LEU A 152 -13.67 0.11 18.90
CA LEU A 152 -14.26 1.39 18.49
C LEU A 152 -15.74 1.24 18.19
N GLU A 153 -16.50 2.29 18.47
CA GLU A 153 -17.84 2.51 17.93
C GLU A 153 -17.76 3.57 16.82
N ILE A 154 -18.26 3.21 15.64
CA ILE A 154 -18.28 4.10 14.48
C ILE A 154 -19.69 4.29 13.95
N GLU A 155 -20.04 5.52 13.57
CA GLU A 155 -21.18 5.80 12.70
C GLU A 155 -20.70 5.68 11.25
N TYR A 156 -21.25 4.73 10.52
CA TYR A 156 -20.82 4.41 9.14
C TYR A 156 -21.94 4.65 8.14
N ASN A 157 -21.64 5.45 7.13
CA ASN A 157 -22.53 5.72 6.01
C ASN A 157 -22.32 4.64 4.94
N ALA A 158 -23.30 3.76 4.74
CA ALA A 158 -23.26 2.76 3.69
C ALA A 158 -23.30 3.43 2.29
N ARG A 159 -22.99 2.65 1.23
CA ARG A 159 -22.99 3.16 -0.16
C ARG A 159 -24.34 3.73 -0.59
N GLN A 160 -25.43 3.21 -0.04
CA GLN A 160 -26.81 3.65 -0.33
C GLN A 160 -27.30 4.77 0.58
N GLY A 161 -26.43 5.37 1.40
CA GLY A 161 -26.77 6.47 2.28
C GLY A 161 -27.31 6.06 3.65
N GLU A 162 -27.52 4.77 3.90
CA GLU A 162 -27.96 4.28 5.19
C GLU A 162 -26.88 4.48 6.26
N LYS A 163 -27.25 5.12 7.34
CA LYS A 163 -26.42 5.30 8.53
C LYS A 163 -26.53 4.09 9.45
N SER A 164 -25.43 3.63 9.99
CA SER A 164 -25.44 2.53 10.94
C SER A 164 -24.34 2.65 11.97
N MET A 165 -24.65 2.38 13.23
CA MET A 165 -23.68 2.23 14.29
C MET A 165 -23.02 0.86 14.20
N ARG A 166 -21.71 0.83 14.28
CA ARG A 166 -20.89 -0.38 14.21
C ARG A 166 -19.89 -0.41 15.34
N LYS A 167 -19.86 -1.52 16.07
CA LYS A 167 -18.79 -1.84 17.01
C LYS A 167 -17.75 -2.67 16.28
N ILE A 168 -16.50 -2.22 16.29
CA ILE A 168 -15.43 -2.81 15.48
C ILE A 168 -14.14 -2.99 16.28
N GLU A 169 -13.37 -4.03 15.93
CA GLU A 169 -12.00 -4.26 16.39
C GLU A 169 -11.06 -3.84 15.25
N PRO A 170 -10.37 -2.71 15.33
CA PRO A 170 -9.50 -2.22 14.26
C PRO A 170 -8.22 -3.05 14.19
N HIS A 171 -7.79 -3.48 12.99
CA HIS A 171 -6.63 -4.34 12.83
C HIS A 171 -5.52 -3.73 11.96
N THR A 172 -5.86 -3.07 10.85
CA THR A 172 -4.86 -2.41 10.00
C THR A 172 -5.49 -1.33 9.12
N LEU A 173 -4.71 -0.28 8.88
CA LEU A 173 -5.03 0.76 7.90
C LEU A 173 -4.49 0.35 6.53
N VAL A 174 -5.24 0.63 5.50
CA VAL A 174 -4.89 0.32 4.11
C VAL A 174 -5.10 1.56 3.26
N CYS A 175 -4.04 2.03 2.59
CA CYS A 175 -4.14 3.05 1.57
C CYS A 175 -4.11 2.38 0.19
N LYS A 176 -5.13 2.61 -0.63
CA LYS A 176 -5.20 2.11 -1.99
C LYS A 176 -5.74 3.22 -2.90
N GLN A 177 -4.98 3.57 -3.95
CA GLN A 177 -5.34 4.63 -4.90
C GLN A 177 -5.75 5.93 -4.17
N ALA A 178 -4.89 6.39 -3.25
CA ALA A 178 -5.11 7.56 -2.40
C ALA A 178 -6.38 7.48 -1.51
N VAL A 179 -7.03 6.34 -1.41
CA VAL A 179 -8.20 6.12 -0.55
C VAL A 179 -7.81 5.27 0.65
N TRP A 180 -8.12 5.78 1.84
CA TRP A 180 -7.85 5.09 3.09
C TRP A 180 -9.02 4.22 3.53
N TYR A 181 -8.68 3.02 3.97
CA TYR A 181 -9.58 2.02 4.51
C TYR A 181 -9.08 1.51 5.85
N LEU A 182 -10.01 1.07 6.68
CA LEU A 182 -9.73 0.34 7.91
C LEU A 182 -10.21 -1.10 7.74
N TYR A 183 -9.29 -2.05 7.85
CA TYR A 183 -9.62 -3.47 7.95
C TYR A 183 -9.88 -3.80 9.41
N ALA A 184 -11.12 -4.16 9.73
CA ALA A 184 -11.56 -4.37 11.10
C ALA A 184 -12.56 -5.53 11.20
N PHE A 185 -12.58 -6.21 12.34
CA PHE A 185 -13.61 -7.19 12.65
C PHE A 185 -14.88 -6.47 13.12
N CYS A 186 -15.96 -6.68 12.41
CA CYS A 186 -17.26 -6.07 12.71
C CYS A 186 -18.10 -6.98 13.61
N HIS A 187 -18.43 -6.54 14.81
CA HIS A 187 -19.24 -7.33 15.76
C HIS A 187 -20.64 -7.63 15.22
N LYS A 188 -21.27 -6.66 14.52
CA LYS A 188 -22.62 -6.85 13.95
C LYS A 188 -22.65 -7.94 12.90
N GLN A 189 -21.60 -8.05 12.08
CA GLN A 189 -21.56 -9.03 11.00
C GLN A 189 -20.72 -10.28 11.34
N ARG A 190 -20.07 -10.28 12.52
CA ARG A 190 -19.18 -11.34 12.99
C ARG A 190 -18.11 -11.76 11.97
N ALA A 191 -17.62 -10.77 11.20
CA ALA A 191 -16.64 -10.97 10.12
C ALA A 191 -15.74 -9.75 9.96
N PHE A 192 -14.57 -9.97 9.36
CA PHE A 192 -13.73 -8.89 8.89
C PHE A 192 -14.40 -8.10 7.76
N ARG A 193 -14.26 -6.78 7.83
CA ARG A 193 -14.74 -5.85 6.81
C ARG A 193 -13.74 -4.76 6.58
N LEU A 194 -13.81 -4.21 5.38
CA LEU A 194 -13.02 -3.06 4.99
C LEU A 194 -13.93 -1.81 5.00
N PHE A 195 -13.64 -0.90 5.90
CA PHE A 195 -14.39 0.34 6.07
C PHE A 195 -13.66 1.49 5.39
N ARG A 196 -14.27 2.14 4.39
CA ARG A 196 -13.69 3.35 3.80
C ARG A 196 -13.75 4.49 4.82
N LEU A 197 -12.59 5.10 5.16
CA LEU A 197 -12.51 6.09 6.22
C LEU A 197 -13.34 7.34 5.94
N GLY A 198 -13.42 7.76 4.69
CA GLY A 198 -14.27 8.90 4.30
C GLY A 198 -15.78 8.69 4.51
N ARG A 199 -16.22 7.44 4.78
CA ARG A 199 -17.61 7.12 5.11
C ARG A 199 -17.88 6.98 6.61
N VAL A 200 -16.85 7.10 7.45
CA VAL A 200 -16.98 7.12 8.90
C VAL A 200 -17.35 8.54 9.30
N ALA A 201 -18.60 8.74 9.69
CA ALA A 201 -19.11 10.05 10.13
C ALA A 201 -18.55 10.42 11.50
N SER A 202 -18.61 9.49 12.46
CA SER A 202 -18.05 9.66 13.79
C SER A 202 -17.34 8.40 14.27
N VAL A 203 -16.41 8.55 15.20
CA VAL A 203 -15.68 7.46 15.85
C VAL A 203 -15.46 7.78 17.31
N VAL A 204 -15.69 6.79 18.16
CA VAL A 204 -15.51 6.88 19.61
C VAL A 204 -14.71 5.68 20.10
N LYS A 205 -13.66 5.92 20.91
CA LYS A 205 -12.94 4.87 21.63
C LYS A 205 -13.84 4.36 22.76
N THR A 206 -13.93 3.04 22.90
CA THR A 206 -14.59 2.41 24.05
C THR A 206 -13.58 2.00 25.11
N ASP A 207 -14.02 1.64 26.31
CA ASP A 207 -13.13 1.09 27.35
C ASP A 207 -12.76 -0.38 27.10
N ALA A 208 -13.39 -1.01 26.09
CA ALA A 208 -13.15 -2.42 25.78
C ALA A 208 -11.89 -2.61 24.93
N ARG A 209 -11.09 -3.61 25.30
CA ARG A 209 -9.93 -4.06 24.51
C ARG A 209 -10.26 -5.37 23.82
N PHE A 210 -9.58 -5.62 22.71
CA PHE A 210 -9.72 -6.87 21.96
C PHE A 210 -8.40 -7.61 21.84
N THR A 211 -8.48 -8.93 21.62
CA THR A 211 -7.30 -9.72 21.23
C THR A 211 -7.16 -9.71 19.73
N ARG A 212 -5.98 -9.32 19.23
CA ARG A 212 -5.73 -9.25 17.80
C ARG A 212 -5.95 -10.62 17.15
N ARG A 213 -6.85 -10.68 16.17
CA ARG A 213 -7.13 -11.88 15.38
C ARG A 213 -6.06 -12.04 14.32
N ALA A 214 -5.63 -13.28 14.08
CA ALA A 214 -4.69 -13.57 13.00
C ALA A 214 -5.36 -13.34 11.64
N PHE A 215 -4.64 -12.70 10.72
CA PHE A 215 -5.01 -12.55 9.31
C PHE A 215 -3.73 -12.39 8.50
N LYS A 216 -3.80 -12.70 7.21
CA LYS A 216 -2.72 -12.49 6.25
C LYS A 216 -3.07 -11.33 5.32
N ARG A 217 -2.06 -10.83 4.60
CA ARG A 217 -2.27 -9.77 3.60
C ARG A 217 -3.28 -10.19 2.52
N GLU A 218 -3.26 -11.48 2.16
CA GLU A 218 -4.15 -12.08 1.17
C GLU A 218 -5.62 -12.11 1.61
N ASP A 219 -5.87 -12.09 2.93
CA ASP A 219 -7.23 -12.06 3.49
C ASP A 219 -7.86 -10.66 3.37
N ILE A 220 -7.04 -9.63 3.16
CA ILE A 220 -7.54 -8.26 2.97
C ILE A 220 -8.06 -8.15 1.53
N PRO A 221 -9.36 -7.91 1.33
CA PRO A 221 -9.94 -7.88 0.00
C PRO A 221 -9.54 -6.59 -0.74
N LEU A 222 -8.28 -6.47 -1.15
CA LEU A 222 -7.75 -5.32 -1.89
C LEU A 222 -8.18 -5.30 -3.35
N ASN A 223 -8.62 -6.44 -3.88
CA ASN A 223 -9.11 -6.59 -5.24
C ASN A 223 -10.64 -6.53 -5.27
N PHE A 224 -11.23 -5.47 -4.67
CA PHE A 224 -12.66 -5.28 -4.60
C PHE A 224 -13.41 -5.37 -5.92
N PHE A 225 -12.72 -5.08 -7.00
CA PHE A 225 -13.33 -4.96 -8.31
C PHE A 225 -13.26 -6.26 -9.12
N TYR A 226 -12.51 -7.30 -8.65
CA TYR A 226 -12.17 -8.43 -9.52
C TYR A 226 -12.52 -9.82 -8.98
N LYS A 227 -12.87 -9.98 -7.69
CA LYS A 227 -13.00 -11.34 -7.12
C LYS A 227 -14.36 -12.00 -7.27
N ASP A 228 -15.44 -11.24 -7.38
CA ASP A 228 -16.82 -11.76 -7.49
C ASP A 228 -17.70 -10.91 -8.42
N THR A 229 -17.11 -10.02 -9.23
CA THR A 229 -17.87 -9.19 -10.15
C THR A 229 -17.75 -9.77 -11.55
N GLU A 230 -18.87 -10.05 -12.18
CA GLU A 230 -18.91 -10.37 -13.61
C GLU A 230 -18.13 -9.30 -14.38
N THR A 231 -17.31 -9.73 -15.31
CA THR A 231 -16.57 -8.82 -16.18
C THR A 231 -17.34 -8.64 -17.49
N VAL A 232 -17.10 -7.53 -18.15
CA VAL A 232 -17.65 -7.20 -19.45
C VAL A 232 -16.53 -6.80 -20.39
N GLU A 233 -16.50 -7.38 -21.57
CA GLU A 233 -15.66 -6.91 -22.67
C GLU A 233 -16.35 -5.69 -23.29
N ALA A 234 -15.73 -4.52 -23.09
CA ALA A 234 -16.29 -3.26 -23.51
C ALA A 234 -15.44 -2.63 -24.62
N LYS A 235 -16.12 -2.10 -25.65
CA LYS A 235 -15.53 -1.29 -26.70
C LYS A 235 -16.02 0.14 -26.57
N PHE A 236 -15.08 1.07 -26.64
CA PHE A 236 -15.33 2.50 -26.52
C PHE A 236 -14.85 3.26 -27.76
N ALA A 237 -15.60 4.27 -28.16
CA ALA A 237 -15.07 5.36 -28.97
C ALA A 237 -14.64 6.49 -28.02
N VAL A 238 -13.49 7.08 -28.28
CA VAL A 238 -12.89 8.12 -27.45
C VAL A 238 -12.65 9.35 -28.30
N SER A 239 -13.22 10.49 -27.90
CA SER A 239 -13.00 11.76 -28.57
C SER A 239 -11.57 12.27 -28.35
N LYS A 240 -11.12 13.17 -29.17
CA LYS A 240 -9.80 13.78 -29.08
C LYS A 240 -9.63 14.55 -27.75
N GLU A 241 -10.69 15.21 -27.31
CA GLU A 241 -10.70 16.00 -26.06
C GLU A 241 -10.62 15.13 -24.81
N ALA A 242 -11.19 13.92 -24.84
CA ALA A 242 -11.18 12.98 -23.71
C ALA A 242 -10.02 11.99 -23.78
N PHE A 243 -9.11 12.13 -24.74
CA PHE A 243 -8.04 11.15 -24.95
C PHE A 243 -7.14 10.98 -23.71
N ALA A 244 -6.72 12.09 -23.11
CA ALA A 244 -5.85 12.06 -21.92
C ALA A 244 -6.54 11.35 -20.74
N ASP A 245 -7.78 11.73 -20.44
CA ASP A 245 -8.56 11.12 -19.34
C ASP A 245 -8.86 9.64 -19.61
N ALA A 246 -9.12 9.28 -20.87
CA ALA A 246 -9.33 7.89 -21.28
C ALA A 246 -8.03 7.08 -21.17
N GLN A 247 -6.89 7.68 -21.51
CA GLN A 247 -5.57 7.07 -21.38
C GLN A 247 -5.22 6.79 -19.91
N ASP A 248 -5.49 7.74 -19.01
CA ASP A 248 -5.28 7.59 -17.58
C ASP A 248 -6.15 6.48 -16.98
N TRP A 249 -7.38 6.30 -17.53
CA TRP A 249 -8.30 5.29 -17.04
C TRP A 249 -8.08 3.91 -17.63
N LEU A 250 -7.92 3.82 -18.97
CA LEU A 250 -7.92 2.55 -19.70
C LEU A 250 -6.50 2.00 -19.96
N GLY A 251 -5.48 2.84 -19.83
CA GLY A 251 -4.10 2.55 -20.23
C GLY A 251 -3.84 2.83 -21.71
N GLN A 252 -2.66 3.32 -22.02
CA GLN A 252 -2.25 3.64 -23.40
C GLN A 252 -2.23 2.41 -24.30
N GLU A 253 -1.88 1.24 -23.74
CA GLU A 253 -1.79 -0.03 -24.45
C GLU A 253 -3.13 -0.52 -25.00
N ASN A 254 -4.25 -0.06 -24.43
CA ASN A 254 -5.60 -0.42 -24.82
C ASN A 254 -6.24 0.57 -25.82
N LEU A 255 -5.56 1.68 -26.09
CA LEU A 255 -6.04 2.72 -27.02
C LEU A 255 -5.42 2.53 -28.41
N ARG A 256 -6.28 2.52 -29.44
CA ARG A 256 -5.86 2.38 -30.85
C ARG A 256 -6.50 3.47 -31.71
N SER A 257 -5.72 4.05 -32.61
CA SER A 257 -6.23 5.01 -33.58
C SER A 257 -6.56 4.30 -34.89
N VAL A 258 -7.74 4.52 -35.40
CA VAL A 258 -8.22 4.02 -36.70
C VAL A 258 -8.89 5.17 -37.44
N GLY A 259 -8.35 5.55 -38.59
CA GLY A 259 -8.92 6.64 -39.40
C GLY A 259 -8.95 8.03 -38.72
N GLY A 260 -8.10 8.25 -37.71
CA GLY A 260 -8.05 9.48 -36.96
C GLY A 260 -9.00 9.53 -35.74
N GLU A 261 -9.76 8.49 -35.53
CA GLU A 261 -10.59 8.27 -34.33
C GLU A 261 -9.89 7.31 -33.36
N TRP A 262 -10.16 7.46 -32.07
CA TRP A 262 -9.60 6.62 -31.04
C TRP A 262 -10.62 5.61 -30.52
N PHE A 263 -10.18 4.38 -30.34
CA PHE A 263 -10.96 3.25 -29.84
C PHE A 263 -10.22 2.55 -28.71
N ALA A 264 -10.98 2.01 -27.75
CA ALA A 264 -10.46 1.12 -26.73
C ALA A 264 -11.27 -0.17 -26.68
N GLU A 265 -10.58 -1.29 -26.42
CA GLU A 265 -11.20 -2.59 -26.17
C GLU A 265 -10.58 -3.19 -24.91
N VAL A 266 -11.41 -3.34 -23.86
CA VAL A 266 -10.93 -3.70 -22.52
C VAL A 266 -11.94 -4.57 -21.78
N THR A 267 -11.44 -5.44 -20.92
CA THR A 267 -12.27 -6.22 -19.99
C THR A 267 -12.35 -5.49 -18.66
N LEU A 268 -13.54 -5.08 -18.25
CA LEU A 268 -13.81 -4.29 -17.05
C LEU A 268 -14.84 -4.96 -16.15
N PRO A 269 -14.84 -4.67 -14.83
CA PRO A 269 -15.90 -5.11 -13.93
C PRO A 269 -17.26 -4.54 -14.34
N ASN A 270 -18.28 -5.39 -14.47
CA ASN A 270 -19.64 -4.98 -14.85
C ASN A 270 -20.44 -4.55 -13.61
N ASP A 271 -20.13 -3.38 -13.08
CA ASP A 271 -20.80 -2.85 -11.88
C ASP A 271 -21.23 -1.38 -12.06
N ASP A 272 -21.90 -0.83 -11.03
CA ASP A 272 -22.30 0.58 -11.02
C ASP A 272 -21.11 1.56 -11.01
N ALA A 273 -19.92 1.11 -10.63
CA ALA A 273 -18.75 1.98 -10.65
C ALA A 273 -18.28 2.22 -12.08
N LEU A 274 -18.36 1.20 -12.94
CA LEU A 274 -18.08 1.32 -14.36
C LEU A 274 -18.98 2.38 -15.03
N VAL A 275 -20.29 2.32 -14.78
CA VAL A 275 -21.23 3.31 -15.33
C VAL A 275 -20.87 4.73 -14.86
N LYS A 276 -20.55 4.90 -13.58
CA LYS A 276 -20.16 6.21 -13.04
C LYS A 276 -18.85 6.70 -13.65
N GLN A 277 -17.88 5.82 -13.85
CA GLN A 277 -16.60 6.15 -14.46
C GLN A 277 -16.78 6.60 -15.91
N ILE A 278 -17.61 5.91 -16.69
CA ILE A 278 -17.94 6.31 -18.06
C ILE A 278 -18.61 7.70 -18.06
N LEU A 279 -19.58 7.91 -17.18
CA LEU A 279 -20.30 9.19 -17.09
C LEU A 279 -19.40 10.34 -16.64
N SER A 280 -18.34 10.09 -15.86
CA SER A 280 -17.40 11.13 -15.45
C SER A 280 -16.58 11.68 -16.60
N LEU A 281 -16.46 10.95 -17.71
CA LEU A 281 -15.80 11.36 -18.95
C LEU A 281 -16.77 12.05 -19.94
N GLY A 282 -18.02 12.24 -19.53
CA GLY A 282 -19.03 12.95 -20.31
C GLY A 282 -19.30 12.28 -21.66
N ALA A 283 -19.49 13.11 -22.70
CA ALA A 283 -19.70 12.64 -24.07
C ALA A 283 -18.40 12.21 -24.77
N GLY A 284 -17.24 12.44 -24.13
CA GLY A 284 -15.93 12.16 -24.71
C GLY A 284 -15.61 10.68 -24.81
N VAL A 285 -16.32 9.81 -24.06
CA VAL A 285 -16.18 8.36 -24.14
C VAL A 285 -17.56 7.74 -24.36
N THR A 286 -17.72 7.06 -25.48
CA THR A 286 -18.99 6.42 -25.88
C THR A 286 -18.85 4.92 -25.91
N VAL A 287 -19.77 4.21 -25.27
CA VAL A 287 -19.83 2.74 -25.30
C VAL A 287 -20.33 2.28 -26.65
N LEU A 288 -19.53 1.51 -27.39
CA LEU A 288 -19.91 0.89 -28.66
C LEU A 288 -20.51 -0.49 -28.42
N SER A 289 -19.90 -1.28 -27.53
CA SER A 289 -20.38 -2.60 -27.12
C SER A 289 -19.98 -2.90 -25.68
N PRO A 290 -20.71 -3.78 -24.97
CA PRO A 290 -21.96 -4.41 -25.38
C PRO A 290 -23.18 -3.47 -25.24
N LEU A 291 -24.27 -3.81 -25.92
CA LEU A 291 -25.50 -3.03 -25.89
C LEU A 291 -26.05 -2.84 -24.47
N SER A 292 -25.97 -3.88 -23.64
CA SER A 292 -26.44 -3.83 -22.25
C SER A 292 -25.71 -2.76 -21.41
N LEU A 293 -24.39 -2.57 -21.59
CA LEU A 293 -23.64 -1.51 -20.91
C LEU A 293 -24.02 -0.14 -21.47
N ARG A 294 -24.14 -0.02 -22.80
CA ARG A 294 -24.58 1.21 -23.47
C ARG A 294 -25.94 1.69 -22.97
N GLU A 295 -26.89 0.77 -22.82
CA GLU A 295 -28.23 1.07 -22.29
C GLU A 295 -28.17 1.55 -20.83
N LYS A 296 -27.38 0.88 -19.96
CA LYS A 296 -27.19 1.29 -18.57
C LYS A 296 -26.65 2.73 -18.49
N VAL A 297 -25.62 3.05 -19.28
CA VAL A 297 -25.02 4.40 -19.33
C VAL A 297 -26.04 5.41 -19.83
N SER A 298 -26.76 5.10 -20.93
CA SER A 298 -27.79 5.97 -21.49
C SER A 298 -28.92 6.28 -20.48
N GLN A 299 -29.41 5.27 -19.78
CA GLN A 299 -30.43 5.44 -18.74
C GLN A 299 -29.93 6.30 -17.56
N ALA A 300 -28.67 6.10 -17.16
CA ALA A 300 -28.08 6.89 -16.09
C ALA A 300 -27.87 8.35 -16.52
N ALA A 301 -27.40 8.62 -17.75
CA ALA A 301 -27.26 9.95 -18.30
C ALA A 301 -28.62 10.68 -18.40
N LYS A 302 -29.68 9.95 -18.82
CA LYS A 302 -31.04 10.51 -18.89
C LYS A 302 -31.55 10.92 -17.52
N LYS A 303 -31.33 10.09 -16.48
CA LYS A 303 -31.68 10.44 -15.09
C LYS A 303 -30.97 11.70 -14.61
N ILE A 304 -29.72 11.90 -15.01
CA ILE A 304 -28.97 13.14 -14.70
C ILE A 304 -29.63 14.33 -15.41
N ALA A 305 -29.89 14.23 -16.72
CA ALA A 305 -30.54 15.30 -17.48
C ALA A 305 -31.90 15.67 -16.89
N ASP A 306 -32.73 14.68 -16.55
CA ASP A 306 -34.05 14.88 -15.93
C ASP A 306 -33.96 15.58 -14.55
N ALA A 307 -32.87 15.35 -13.79
CA ALA A 307 -32.66 16.00 -12.49
C ALA A 307 -32.35 17.51 -12.61
N TYR A 308 -31.72 17.92 -13.71
CA TYR A 308 -31.39 19.33 -14.00
C TYR A 308 -32.44 20.04 -14.85
N ALA A 309 -33.43 19.33 -15.41
CA ALA A 309 -34.53 19.91 -16.18
C ALA A 309 -35.68 20.42 -15.29
N LYS A 310 -35.59 20.27 -13.97
CA LYS A 310 -36.50 20.79 -12.96
C LYS A 310 -36.01 22.13 -12.42
#